data_d7710d4a938fbb7e32fb6a802f48667f
#
_entry.id   d7710d4a938fbb7e32fb6a802f48667f
#
_cell.length_a   1.000
_cell.length_b   1.000
_cell.length_c   1.000
_cell.angle_alpha   90.00
_cell.angle_beta   90.00
_cell.angle_gamma   90.00
#
_symmetry.space_group_name_H-M   'P 1'
#
loop_
_entity.id
_entity.type
_entity.pdbx_description
1 polymer ?
#
loop_
_entity_poly.entity_id
_entity_poly.type
_entity_poly.pdbx_seq_one_letter_code
_entity_poly.pdbx_strand_id
1 'polypeptide(L)'
;MASVLAEKSWSADAATASEKLPVSGGQKVSWTDIAAAKKEEVNAKIPSEWLIPKELLPLPSRTKVDDVVATSGFFTEREIKITASSATDITANIVAGTWTAEEVTKAFCKSAAVSHQLVKSLTYTKFPEAITAAKGLDEEFAKTGKPRGPLHGVPVSLKDNINIKGAPSTIGFIAYANEKEEKNSYLVDLLVELRAIIYVKANVPTAMMMAETVNNVFGM
;
A
#
# COMPACT_ATOMS: atom_id res chain seq x y z
N MET A 1 -17.65 -34.09 -32.95
CA MET A 1 -16.58 -34.28 -31.95
C MET A 1 -16.97 -33.51 -30.69
N ALA A 2 -17.58 -34.19 -29.75
CA ALA A 2 -17.96 -33.65 -28.46
C ALA A 2 -16.83 -34.00 -27.50
N SER A 3 -16.20 -33.02 -26.89
CA SER A 3 -15.14 -33.20 -25.90
C SER A 3 -15.58 -32.62 -24.56
N VAL A 4 -15.93 -33.50 -23.67
CA VAL A 4 -15.52 -33.64 -22.28
C VAL A 4 -15.23 -32.31 -21.56
N LEU A 5 -16.29 -31.69 -21.03
CA LEU A 5 -16.17 -30.85 -19.85
C LEU A 5 -16.20 -31.78 -18.63
N ALA A 6 -15.05 -32.02 -18.01
CA ALA A 6 -14.97 -32.73 -16.75
C ALA A 6 -15.60 -31.84 -15.67
N GLU A 7 -16.75 -32.25 -15.16
CA GLU A 7 -17.34 -31.75 -13.92
C GLU A 7 -16.37 -32.03 -12.78
N LYS A 8 -15.64 -31.00 -12.36
CA LYS A 8 -15.01 -31.02 -11.03
C LYS A 8 -16.12 -30.83 -10.00
N SER A 9 -16.49 -31.93 -9.37
CA SER A 9 -17.34 -31.93 -8.18
C SER A 9 -16.69 -31.04 -7.11
N TRP A 10 -17.39 -29.98 -6.74
CA TRP A 10 -17.09 -29.21 -5.53
C TRP A 10 -17.48 -30.07 -4.33
N SER A 11 -16.55 -30.89 -3.83
CA SER A 11 -16.70 -31.51 -2.53
C SER A 11 -16.50 -30.42 -1.46
N ALA A 12 -17.49 -30.31 -0.60
CA ALA A 12 -17.55 -29.36 0.50
C ALA A 12 -16.52 -29.73 1.58
N ASP A 13 -15.27 -29.32 1.42
CA ASP A 13 -14.27 -29.28 2.48
C ASP A 13 -14.19 -27.88 3.13
N ALA A 14 -15.35 -27.26 3.35
CA ALA A 14 -15.44 -26.03 4.14
C ALA A 14 -15.15 -26.26 5.64
N ALA A 15 -14.99 -27.50 6.08
CA ALA A 15 -14.70 -27.83 7.47
C ALA A 15 -13.22 -27.73 7.86
N THR A 16 -12.30 -27.69 6.90
CA THR A 16 -10.85 -27.66 7.17
C THR A 16 -10.23 -26.27 7.23
N ALA A 17 -10.96 -25.23 6.85
CA ALA A 17 -10.47 -23.85 6.94
C ALA A 17 -10.34 -23.31 8.39
N SER A 18 -10.99 -23.96 9.36
CA SER A 18 -10.92 -23.56 10.78
C SER A 18 -9.66 -24.05 11.51
N GLU A 19 -8.88 -24.94 10.93
CA GLU A 19 -7.71 -25.55 11.57
C GLU A 19 -6.37 -24.83 11.33
N LYS A 20 -6.33 -23.81 10.46
CA LYS A 20 -5.08 -23.11 10.10
C LYS A 20 -4.85 -21.78 10.81
N LEU A 21 -5.52 -21.52 11.93
CA LEU A 21 -5.11 -20.41 12.80
C LEU A 21 -3.80 -20.80 13.49
N PRO A 22 -2.75 -19.95 13.46
CA PRO A 22 -1.49 -20.27 14.09
C PRO A 22 -1.68 -20.48 15.58
N VAL A 23 -1.47 -21.72 16.03
CA VAL A 23 -1.50 -22.10 17.44
C VAL A 23 -0.10 -21.88 17.98
N SER A 24 0.17 -20.74 18.60
CA SER A 24 1.35 -20.59 19.43
C SER A 24 0.95 -20.93 20.87
N GLY A 25 1.46 -22.07 21.40
CA GLY A 25 1.41 -22.35 22.82
C GLY A 25 0.02 -22.59 23.43
N GLY A 26 -0.89 -23.32 22.76
CA GLY A 26 -2.12 -23.81 23.41
C GLY A 26 -3.26 -22.79 23.62
N GLN A 27 -3.06 -21.51 23.42
CA GLN A 27 -4.11 -20.48 23.42
C GLN A 27 -4.60 -20.19 21.99
N LYS A 28 -5.92 -20.29 21.76
CA LYS A 28 -6.53 -19.82 20.51
C LYS A 28 -6.37 -18.30 20.44
N VAL A 29 -5.54 -17.82 19.51
CA VAL A 29 -5.42 -16.38 19.24
C VAL A 29 -6.77 -15.89 18.70
N SER A 30 -7.34 -14.88 19.34
CA SER A 30 -8.60 -14.26 18.90
C SER A 30 -8.41 -13.53 17.57
N TRP A 31 -9.45 -13.51 16.73
CA TRP A 31 -9.44 -12.71 15.52
C TRP A 31 -9.25 -11.21 15.81
N THR A 32 -9.72 -10.73 16.94
CA THR A 32 -9.52 -9.35 17.41
C THR A 32 -8.07 -9.05 17.71
N ASP A 33 -7.32 -10.02 18.25
CA ASP A 33 -5.89 -9.86 18.54
C ASP A 33 -5.07 -9.82 17.23
N ILE A 34 -5.44 -10.66 16.25
CA ILE A 34 -4.84 -10.63 14.91
C ILE A 34 -5.08 -9.26 14.26
N ALA A 35 -6.32 -8.76 14.30
CA ALA A 35 -6.66 -7.45 13.75
C ALA A 35 -5.91 -6.31 14.45
N ALA A 36 -5.83 -6.33 15.79
CA ALA A 36 -5.09 -5.35 16.56
C ALA A 36 -3.60 -5.36 16.19
N ALA A 37 -2.98 -6.54 16.12
CA ALA A 37 -1.58 -6.69 15.73
C ALA A 37 -1.30 -6.18 14.31
N LYS A 38 -2.21 -6.41 13.36
CA LYS A 38 -2.07 -5.91 11.98
C LYS A 38 -2.18 -4.40 11.89
N LYS A 39 -3.12 -3.79 12.59
CA LYS A 39 -3.24 -2.32 12.68
C LYS A 39 -1.97 -1.71 13.27
N GLU A 40 -1.47 -2.31 14.35
CA GLU A 40 -0.23 -1.85 14.98
C GLU A 40 0.99 -2.03 14.07
N GLU A 41 1.08 -3.15 13.33
CA GLU A 41 2.16 -3.37 12.34
C GLU A 41 2.23 -2.27 11.30
N VAL A 42 1.08 -1.77 10.81
CA VAL A 42 1.05 -0.67 9.83
C VAL A 42 1.38 0.65 10.50
N ASN A 43 0.79 0.94 11.66
CA ASN A 43 1.02 2.18 12.40
C ASN A 43 2.50 2.34 12.82
N ALA A 44 3.13 1.28 13.33
CA ALA A 44 4.52 1.28 13.78
C ALA A 44 5.53 1.55 12.65
N LYS A 45 5.15 1.36 11.39
CA LYS A 45 5.99 1.67 10.23
C LYS A 45 5.91 3.12 9.77
N ILE A 46 5.03 3.93 10.37
CA ILE A 46 4.94 5.37 10.07
C ILE A 46 6.07 6.09 10.79
N PRO A 47 6.97 6.77 10.07
CA PRO A 47 8.02 7.58 10.69
C PRO A 47 7.44 8.66 11.60
N SER A 48 8.13 8.96 12.71
CA SER A 48 7.67 9.93 13.70
C SER A 48 7.47 11.33 13.11
N GLU A 49 8.29 11.71 12.15
CA GLU A 49 8.19 13.00 11.43
C GLU A 49 6.96 13.09 10.51
N TRP A 50 6.27 11.97 10.24
CA TRP A 50 5.04 11.93 9.45
C TRP A 50 3.79 11.71 10.30
N LEU A 51 3.93 11.71 11.63
CA LEU A 51 2.79 11.69 12.52
C LEU A 51 2.08 13.04 12.49
N ILE A 52 0.76 13.00 12.35
CA ILE A 52 -0.05 14.23 12.36
C ILE A 52 0.05 14.86 13.75
N PRO A 53 0.34 16.16 13.85
CA PRO A 53 0.34 16.89 15.12
C PRO A 53 -0.99 16.70 15.87
N LYS A 54 -0.92 16.47 17.18
CA LYS A 54 -2.10 16.19 18.01
C LYS A 54 -3.13 17.34 17.99
N GLU A 55 -2.65 18.56 17.75
CA GLU A 55 -3.45 19.77 17.65
C GLU A 55 -4.39 19.75 16.43
N LEU A 56 -4.06 18.95 15.42
CA LEU A 56 -4.88 18.74 14.23
C LEU A 56 -5.87 17.57 14.39
N LEU A 57 -5.85 16.87 15.53
CA LEU A 57 -6.71 15.72 15.83
C LEU A 57 -7.52 15.94 17.13
N PRO A 58 -8.77 15.44 17.23
CA PRO A 58 -9.54 14.82 16.14
C PRO A 58 -10.03 15.86 15.15
N LEU A 59 -10.15 15.46 13.88
CA LEU A 59 -10.77 16.33 12.89
C LEU A 59 -12.26 16.52 13.23
N PRO A 60 -12.83 17.71 12.98
CA PRO A 60 -14.26 17.95 13.13
C PRO A 60 -15.05 16.93 12.30
N SER A 61 -16.22 16.52 12.81
CA SER A 61 -17.16 15.67 12.07
C SER A 61 -17.42 16.24 10.67
N ARG A 62 -17.36 15.40 9.64
CA ARG A 62 -17.52 15.76 8.22
C ARG A 62 -16.40 16.63 7.63
N THR A 63 -15.20 16.66 8.23
CA THR A 63 -14.04 17.28 7.60
C THR A 63 -13.72 16.58 6.28
N LYS A 64 -13.52 17.36 5.24
CA LYS A 64 -12.97 16.85 3.98
C LYS A 64 -11.49 16.57 4.21
N VAL A 65 -11.12 15.28 4.26
CA VAL A 65 -9.74 14.88 4.57
C VAL A 65 -8.76 15.17 3.43
N ASP A 66 -9.23 15.31 2.20
CA ASP A 66 -8.45 15.77 1.06
C ASP A 66 -7.91 17.19 1.25
N ASP A 67 -8.66 18.06 1.90
CA ASP A 67 -8.21 19.42 2.20
C ASP A 67 -7.06 19.45 3.22
N VAL A 68 -6.89 18.42 4.06
CA VAL A 68 -5.83 18.38 5.09
C VAL A 68 -4.43 18.49 4.49
N VAL A 69 -4.19 17.87 3.35
CA VAL A 69 -2.89 17.96 2.67
C VAL A 69 -2.59 19.40 2.26
N ALA A 70 -3.58 20.12 1.73
CA ALA A 70 -3.40 21.48 1.22
C ALA A 70 -3.45 22.55 2.33
N THR A 71 -4.22 22.33 3.41
CA THR A 71 -4.58 23.40 4.36
C THR A 71 -3.94 23.26 5.74
N SER A 72 -3.44 22.07 6.10
CA SER A 72 -2.91 21.83 7.45
C SER A 72 -1.59 22.53 7.77
N GLY A 73 -0.86 23.01 6.76
CA GLY A 73 0.51 23.50 6.93
C GLY A 73 1.54 22.40 7.22
N PHE A 74 1.12 21.13 7.23
CA PHE A 74 2.00 19.99 7.48
C PHE A 74 2.80 19.58 6.25
N PHE A 75 2.34 19.95 5.07
CA PHE A 75 3.02 19.74 3.79
C PHE A 75 3.63 21.03 3.27
N THR A 76 4.82 20.93 2.69
CA THR A 76 5.42 22.04 1.94
C THR A 76 4.69 22.23 0.60
N GLU A 77 4.74 23.46 0.03
CA GLU A 77 4.17 23.72 -1.30
C GLU A 77 4.73 22.75 -2.37
N ARG A 78 6.00 22.37 -2.24
CA ARG A 78 6.66 21.44 -3.14
C ARG A 78 6.09 20.03 -3.01
N GLU A 79 5.88 19.51 -1.79
CA GLU A 79 5.23 18.22 -1.55
C GLU A 79 3.79 18.20 -2.08
N ILE A 80 3.03 19.28 -1.87
CA ILE A 80 1.67 19.44 -2.40
C ILE A 80 1.70 19.38 -3.95
N LYS A 81 2.59 20.14 -4.58
CA LYS A 81 2.74 20.13 -6.04
C LYS A 81 3.09 18.74 -6.57
N ILE A 82 4.03 18.04 -5.94
CA ILE A 82 4.43 16.70 -6.32
C ILE A 82 3.25 15.72 -6.23
N THR A 83 2.54 15.70 -5.08
CA THR A 83 1.45 14.75 -4.86
C THR A 83 0.19 15.04 -5.67
N ALA A 84 0.02 16.26 -6.16
CA ALA A 84 -1.06 16.67 -7.06
C ALA A 84 -0.74 16.44 -8.55
N SER A 85 0.48 16.03 -8.89
CA SER A 85 0.91 15.88 -10.28
C SER A 85 0.51 14.53 -10.87
N SER A 86 0.28 14.50 -12.18
CA SER A 86 0.05 13.26 -12.91
C SER A 86 1.33 12.42 -13.02
N ALA A 87 1.18 11.11 -13.28
CA ALA A 87 2.34 10.22 -13.50
C ALA A 87 3.22 10.71 -14.65
N THR A 88 2.63 11.26 -15.71
CA THR A 88 3.36 11.84 -16.85
C THR A 88 4.17 13.06 -16.43
N ASP A 89 3.57 13.97 -15.64
CA ASP A 89 4.27 15.15 -15.13
C ASP A 89 5.40 14.79 -14.18
N ILE A 90 5.18 13.78 -13.31
CA ILE A 90 6.21 13.27 -12.41
C ILE A 90 7.41 12.79 -13.22
N THR A 91 7.19 11.91 -14.19
CA THR A 91 8.29 11.39 -15.03
C THR A 91 8.99 12.53 -15.77
N ALA A 92 8.24 13.46 -16.37
CA ALA A 92 8.80 14.62 -17.08
C ALA A 92 9.69 15.49 -16.17
N ASN A 93 9.24 15.79 -14.95
CA ASN A 93 10.01 16.58 -13.99
C ASN A 93 11.25 15.86 -13.47
N ILE A 94 11.21 14.54 -13.29
CA ILE A 94 12.39 13.75 -12.91
C ILE A 94 13.40 13.76 -14.05
N VAL A 95 12.97 13.53 -15.29
CA VAL A 95 13.86 13.55 -16.48
C VAL A 95 14.45 14.94 -16.72
N ALA A 96 13.69 16.00 -16.43
CA ALA A 96 14.19 17.39 -16.52
C ALA A 96 15.12 17.77 -15.36
N GLY A 97 15.31 16.91 -14.35
CA GLY A 97 16.12 17.19 -13.17
C GLY A 97 15.47 18.20 -12.21
N THR A 98 14.19 18.52 -12.38
CA THR A 98 13.44 19.44 -11.50
C THR A 98 13.16 18.76 -10.15
N TRP A 99 12.87 17.47 -10.19
CA TRP A 99 12.64 16.61 -9.02
C TRP A 99 13.56 15.40 -9.06
N THR A 100 13.82 14.79 -7.90
CA THR A 100 14.43 13.48 -7.81
C THR A 100 13.35 12.41 -7.56
N ALA A 101 13.62 11.17 -7.95
CA ALA A 101 12.73 10.05 -7.64
C ALA A 101 12.61 9.86 -6.13
N GLU A 102 13.69 10.08 -5.37
CA GLU A 102 13.69 10.05 -3.91
C GLU A 102 12.72 11.09 -3.32
N GLU A 103 12.81 12.35 -3.76
CA GLU A 103 11.94 13.43 -3.29
C GLU A 103 10.47 13.13 -3.57
N VAL A 104 10.16 12.71 -4.80
CA VAL A 104 8.81 12.32 -5.21
C VAL A 104 8.29 11.17 -4.33
N THR A 105 9.09 10.13 -4.16
CA THR A 105 8.70 8.96 -3.35
C THR A 105 8.46 9.35 -1.89
N LYS A 106 9.30 10.20 -1.29
CA LYS A 106 9.09 10.70 0.08
C LYS A 106 7.80 11.49 0.23
N ALA A 107 7.46 12.36 -0.72
CA ALA A 107 6.23 13.13 -0.70
C ALA A 107 4.99 12.22 -0.74
N PHE A 108 4.99 11.19 -1.59
CA PHE A 108 3.91 10.22 -1.67
C PHE A 108 3.83 9.31 -0.43
N CYS A 109 4.96 8.88 0.12
CA CYS A 109 5.00 8.11 1.36
C CYS A 109 4.42 8.91 2.54
N LYS A 110 4.80 10.18 2.68
CA LYS A 110 4.25 11.09 3.70
C LYS A 110 2.74 11.28 3.53
N SER A 111 2.28 11.53 2.31
CA SER A 111 0.86 11.67 2.01
C SER A 111 0.08 10.40 2.34
N ALA A 112 0.60 9.22 2.02
CA ALA A 112 -0.01 7.95 2.35
C ALA A 112 -0.05 7.69 3.87
N ALA A 113 1.02 8.04 4.59
CA ALA A 113 1.08 7.93 6.05
C ALA A 113 0.05 8.84 6.73
N VAL A 114 -0.11 10.08 6.24
CA VAL A 114 -1.14 11.02 6.73
C VAL A 114 -2.54 10.51 6.42
N SER A 115 -2.80 10.08 5.19
CA SER A 115 -4.08 9.47 4.80
C SER A 115 -4.44 8.28 5.68
N HIS A 116 -3.46 7.41 6.00
CA HIS A 116 -3.71 6.25 6.86
C HIS A 116 -4.11 6.66 8.28
N GLN A 117 -3.48 7.67 8.85
CA GLN A 117 -3.83 8.18 10.18
C GLN A 117 -5.26 8.76 10.22
N LEU A 118 -5.72 9.35 9.12
CA LEU A 118 -7.05 9.96 9.01
C LEU A 118 -8.17 8.95 8.71
N VAL A 119 -7.94 8.04 7.74
CA VAL A 119 -9.00 7.19 7.16
C VAL A 119 -8.64 5.71 7.07
N LYS A 120 -7.58 5.24 7.74
CA LYS A 120 -7.17 3.83 7.77
C LYS A 120 -7.00 3.22 6.37
N SER A 121 -6.40 3.97 5.46
CA SER A 121 -6.34 3.66 4.02
C SER A 121 -5.36 2.55 3.64
N LEU A 122 -4.43 2.14 4.52
CA LEU A 122 -3.35 1.22 4.19
C LEU A 122 -3.46 -0.13 4.88
N THR A 123 -3.02 -1.18 4.19
CA THR A 123 -2.88 -2.54 4.72
C THR A 123 -1.41 -2.97 4.82
N TYR A 124 -0.55 -2.36 4.03
CA TYR A 124 0.88 -2.68 3.98
C TYR A 124 1.69 -1.47 3.50
N THR A 125 2.88 -1.29 4.08
CA THR A 125 3.79 -0.19 3.75
C THR A 125 5.19 -0.71 3.47
N LYS A 126 5.89 -0.08 2.51
CA LYS A 126 7.29 -0.33 2.12
C LYS A 126 8.08 0.98 2.06
N PHE A 127 7.84 1.90 2.97
CA PHE A 127 8.43 3.24 2.91
C PHE A 127 9.96 3.24 2.82
N PRO A 128 10.72 2.53 3.70
CA PRO A 128 12.17 2.52 3.61
C PRO A 128 12.70 1.89 2.31
N GLU A 129 12.10 0.77 1.90
CA GLU A 129 12.49 0.06 0.67
C GLU A 129 12.17 0.88 -0.58
N ALA A 130 11.02 1.57 -0.59
CA ALA A 130 10.62 2.45 -1.70
C ALA A 130 11.58 3.63 -1.85
N ILE A 131 11.95 4.28 -0.73
CA ILE A 131 12.91 5.40 -0.73
C ILE A 131 14.30 4.92 -1.19
N THR A 132 14.73 3.73 -0.74
CA THR A 132 16.00 3.14 -1.17
C THR A 132 16.00 2.84 -2.68
N ALA A 133 14.90 2.28 -3.21
CA ALA A 133 14.75 2.03 -4.63
C ALA A 133 14.78 3.34 -5.45
N ALA A 134 14.13 4.39 -4.95
CA ALA A 134 14.12 5.70 -5.57
C ALA A 134 15.53 6.32 -5.66
N LYS A 135 16.30 6.26 -4.57
CA LYS A 135 17.71 6.68 -4.57
C LYS A 135 18.54 5.95 -5.61
N GLY A 136 18.35 4.62 -5.71
CA GLY A 136 19.05 3.83 -6.73
C GLY A 136 18.72 4.28 -8.15
N LEU A 137 17.48 4.67 -8.43
CA LEU A 137 17.10 5.23 -9.72
C LEU A 137 17.73 6.59 -9.99
N ASP A 138 17.80 7.47 -8.99
CA ASP A 138 18.46 8.78 -9.09
C ASP A 138 19.96 8.62 -9.36
N GLU A 139 20.64 7.69 -8.66
CA GLU A 139 22.05 7.39 -8.89
C GLU A 139 22.34 6.84 -10.29
N GLU A 140 21.47 5.96 -10.79
CA GLU A 140 21.58 5.46 -12.17
C GLU A 140 21.32 6.56 -13.20
N PHE A 141 20.32 7.40 -12.97
CA PHE A 141 20.02 8.52 -13.84
C PHE A 141 21.18 9.53 -13.89
N ALA A 142 21.77 9.85 -12.75
CA ALA A 142 22.94 10.73 -12.69
C ALA A 142 24.14 10.20 -13.49
N LYS A 143 24.33 8.87 -13.55
CA LYS A 143 25.43 8.24 -14.32
C LYS A 143 25.14 8.16 -15.80
N THR A 144 23.89 7.97 -16.20
CA THR A 144 23.53 7.65 -17.59
C THR A 144 22.88 8.79 -18.34
N GLY A 145 22.32 9.78 -17.65
CA GLY A 145 21.49 10.85 -18.23
C GLY A 145 20.19 10.35 -18.88
N LYS A 146 19.81 9.07 -18.67
CA LYS A 146 18.66 8.45 -19.32
C LYS A 146 17.74 7.77 -18.30
N PRO A 147 16.41 7.97 -18.42
CA PRO A 147 15.45 7.22 -17.61
C PRO A 147 15.52 5.73 -17.96
N ARG A 148 15.38 4.87 -16.95
CA ARG A 148 15.47 3.40 -17.09
C ARG A 148 14.20 2.75 -17.61
N GLY A 149 13.11 3.47 -17.66
CA GLY A 149 11.81 2.99 -18.14
C GLY A 149 10.76 4.11 -18.15
N PRO A 150 9.61 3.85 -18.76
CA PRO A 150 8.55 4.87 -18.92
C PRO A 150 7.91 5.32 -17.59
N LEU A 151 8.03 4.53 -16.53
CA LEU A 151 7.55 4.88 -15.17
C LEU A 151 8.71 5.19 -14.22
N HIS A 152 9.84 5.64 -14.73
CA HIS A 152 11.04 5.92 -13.95
C HIS A 152 10.76 6.85 -12.75
N GLY A 153 10.81 6.30 -11.54
CA GLY A 153 10.61 7.05 -10.30
C GLY A 153 9.15 7.37 -9.94
N VAL A 154 8.17 6.85 -10.69
CA VAL A 154 6.74 7.07 -10.40
C VAL A 154 6.30 6.19 -9.23
N PRO A 155 5.81 6.76 -8.09
CA PRO A 155 5.26 5.97 -7.00
C PRO A 155 3.91 5.36 -7.38
N VAL A 156 3.73 4.07 -7.06
CA VAL A 156 2.49 3.33 -7.34
C VAL A 156 1.97 2.67 -6.07
N SER A 157 0.76 3.02 -5.67
CA SER A 157 0.00 2.28 -4.65
C SER A 157 -0.73 1.12 -5.30
N LEU A 158 -0.76 -0.02 -4.64
CA LEU A 158 -1.47 -1.20 -5.11
C LEU A 158 -2.66 -1.51 -4.20
N LYS A 159 -3.70 -2.06 -4.79
CA LYS A 159 -4.84 -2.56 -4.04
C LYS A 159 -4.45 -3.82 -3.26
N ASP A 160 -5.03 -4.04 -2.07
CA ASP A 160 -4.63 -5.14 -1.17
C ASP A 160 -4.71 -6.55 -1.79
N ASN A 161 -5.58 -6.74 -2.76
CA ASN A 161 -5.73 -8.02 -3.48
C ASN A 161 -4.61 -8.31 -4.50
N ILE A 162 -3.68 -7.37 -4.73
CA ILE A 162 -2.57 -7.56 -5.67
C ILE A 162 -1.38 -8.14 -4.92
N ASN A 163 -0.92 -9.33 -5.35
CA ASN A 163 0.14 -10.04 -4.65
C ASN A 163 1.49 -9.37 -4.83
N ILE A 164 2.12 -9.05 -3.70
CA ILE A 164 3.52 -8.63 -3.60
C ILE A 164 4.24 -9.70 -2.80
N LYS A 165 5.31 -10.26 -3.33
CA LYS A 165 6.14 -11.26 -2.64
C LYS A 165 6.55 -10.77 -1.25
N GLY A 166 6.28 -11.59 -0.25
CA GLY A 166 6.60 -11.31 1.16
C GLY A 166 5.58 -10.44 1.90
N ALA A 167 4.54 -9.94 1.21
CA ALA A 167 3.44 -9.19 1.80
C ALA A 167 2.16 -10.03 1.83
N PRO A 168 1.23 -9.81 2.77
CA PRO A 168 -0.07 -10.45 2.73
C PRO A 168 -0.99 -9.80 1.69
N SER A 169 -1.94 -10.60 1.19
CA SER A 169 -3.08 -10.16 0.37
C SER A 169 -4.36 -10.58 1.07
N THR A 170 -4.82 -9.74 2.00
CA THR A 170 -5.86 -10.15 2.97
C THR A 170 -7.26 -10.18 2.38
N ILE A 171 -7.54 -9.35 1.40
CA ILE A 171 -8.89 -9.14 0.82
C ILE A 171 -9.93 -8.86 1.94
N GLY A 172 -9.47 -8.27 3.05
CA GLY A 172 -10.28 -8.00 4.23
C GLY A 172 -10.62 -9.21 5.11
N PHE A 173 -9.99 -10.39 4.88
CA PHE A 173 -10.19 -11.60 5.67
C PHE A 173 -9.07 -11.80 6.70
N ILE A 174 -9.45 -12.05 7.95
CA ILE A 174 -8.52 -12.36 9.04
C ILE A 174 -7.67 -13.61 8.74
N ALA A 175 -8.27 -14.61 8.09
CA ALA A 175 -7.58 -15.86 7.74
C ALA A 175 -6.30 -15.63 6.93
N TYR A 176 -6.29 -14.61 6.06
CA TYR A 176 -5.15 -14.30 5.20
C TYR A 176 -4.20 -13.23 5.77
N ALA A 177 -4.53 -12.68 6.94
CA ALA A 177 -3.79 -11.52 7.48
C ALA A 177 -2.29 -11.82 7.73
N ASN A 178 -1.93 -13.06 8.04
CA ASN A 178 -0.56 -13.49 8.30
C ASN A 178 0.06 -14.33 7.17
N GLU A 179 -0.68 -14.61 6.11
CA GLU A 179 -0.19 -15.36 4.96
C GLU A 179 0.58 -14.43 4.02
N LYS A 180 1.87 -14.73 3.85
CA LYS A 180 2.73 -13.96 2.95
C LYS A 180 2.77 -14.61 1.58
N GLU A 181 2.58 -13.80 0.56
CA GLU A 181 2.64 -14.24 -0.82
C GLU A 181 4.05 -14.71 -1.22
N GLU A 182 4.13 -15.85 -1.86
CA GLU A 182 5.41 -16.42 -2.34
C GLU A 182 5.93 -15.74 -3.61
N LYS A 183 5.03 -15.16 -4.40
CA LYS A 183 5.32 -14.56 -5.71
C LYS A 183 4.60 -13.24 -5.88
N ASN A 184 5.17 -12.38 -6.69
CA ASN A 184 4.46 -11.21 -7.21
C ASN A 184 3.36 -11.65 -8.20
N SER A 185 2.32 -10.84 -8.31
CA SER A 185 1.46 -10.88 -9.50
C SER A 185 2.23 -10.35 -10.72
N TYR A 186 1.83 -10.79 -11.92
CA TYR A 186 2.45 -10.31 -13.16
C TYR A 186 2.43 -8.79 -13.30
N LEU A 187 1.36 -8.13 -12.84
CA LEU A 187 1.28 -6.67 -12.84
C LEU A 187 2.40 -6.03 -12.01
N VAL A 188 2.72 -6.60 -10.85
CA VAL A 188 3.80 -6.09 -9.98
C VAL A 188 5.15 -6.20 -10.66
N ASP A 189 5.43 -7.35 -11.28
CA ASP A 189 6.68 -7.55 -12.00
C ASP A 189 6.82 -6.60 -13.19
N LEU A 190 5.73 -6.39 -13.95
CA LEU A 190 5.68 -5.43 -15.04
C LEU A 190 5.92 -3.99 -14.56
N LEU A 191 5.28 -3.55 -13.48
CA LEU A 191 5.48 -2.21 -12.93
C LEU A 191 6.92 -1.98 -12.48
N VAL A 192 7.53 -2.99 -11.84
CA VAL A 192 8.94 -2.93 -11.42
C VAL A 192 9.88 -2.89 -12.63
N GLU A 193 9.59 -3.68 -13.68
CA GLU A 193 10.35 -3.64 -14.93
C GLU A 193 10.28 -2.25 -15.60
N LEU A 194 9.12 -1.62 -15.60
CA LEU A 194 8.90 -0.26 -16.08
C LEU A 194 9.49 0.83 -15.16
N ARG A 195 10.12 0.44 -14.04
CA ARG A 195 10.77 1.33 -13.05
C ARG A 195 9.83 2.19 -12.22
N ALA A 196 8.59 1.73 -12.03
CA ALA A 196 7.71 2.27 -11.02
C ALA A 196 8.19 1.87 -9.60
N ILE A 197 7.85 2.69 -8.62
CA ILE A 197 8.19 2.45 -7.21
C ILE A 197 6.92 2.07 -6.44
N ILE A 198 6.82 0.80 -6.06
CA ILE A 198 5.70 0.31 -5.25
C ILE A 198 6.00 0.63 -3.78
N TYR A 199 5.13 1.41 -3.13
CA TYR A 199 5.39 1.90 -1.78
C TYR A 199 4.36 1.49 -0.73
N VAL A 200 3.09 1.19 -1.12
CA VAL A 200 2.01 0.78 -0.22
C VAL A 200 1.03 -0.18 -0.87
N LYS A 201 0.24 -0.86 -0.02
CA LYS A 201 -1.04 -1.49 -0.42
C LYS A 201 -2.20 -0.77 0.26
N ALA A 202 -3.24 -0.48 -0.52
CA ALA A 202 -4.44 0.20 -0.06
C ALA A 202 -5.50 -0.78 0.44
N ASN A 203 -6.22 -0.37 1.48
CA ASN A 203 -7.30 -1.14 2.10
C ASN A 203 -8.46 -1.40 1.12
N VAL A 204 -9.17 -2.49 1.34
CA VAL A 204 -10.31 -2.94 0.53
C VAL A 204 -11.43 -3.43 1.44
N PRO A 205 -12.71 -3.38 1.01
CA PRO A 205 -13.78 -4.04 1.72
C PRO A 205 -13.61 -5.56 1.67
N THR A 206 -14.23 -6.27 2.62
CA THR A 206 -14.19 -7.74 2.64
C THR A 206 -14.65 -8.31 1.30
N ALA A 207 -13.83 -9.18 0.72
CA ALA A 207 -14.04 -9.78 -0.62
C ALA A 207 -14.24 -8.76 -1.76
N MET A 208 -13.97 -7.48 -1.53
CA MET A 208 -14.19 -6.37 -2.49
C MET A 208 -15.65 -6.25 -2.99
N MET A 209 -16.61 -6.65 -2.15
CA MET A 209 -18.02 -6.72 -2.52
C MET A 209 -18.83 -5.48 -2.13
N MET A 210 -18.27 -4.59 -1.32
CA MET A 210 -18.96 -3.40 -0.82
C MET A 210 -18.42 -2.13 -1.49
N ALA A 211 -19.25 -1.09 -1.57
CA ALA A 211 -18.84 0.22 -2.05
C ALA A 211 -17.99 0.98 -1.00
N GLU A 212 -18.15 0.65 0.28
CA GLU A 212 -17.42 1.25 1.40
C GLU A 212 -16.26 0.36 1.82
N THR A 213 -15.11 0.96 2.12
CA THR A 213 -13.93 0.22 2.57
C THR A 213 -14.01 -0.06 4.07
N VAL A 214 -14.68 -1.17 4.42
CA VAL A 214 -14.83 -1.68 5.78
C VAL A 214 -14.49 -3.15 5.82
N ASN A 215 -13.63 -3.56 6.75
CA ASN A 215 -13.33 -4.97 7.00
C ASN A 215 -12.89 -5.21 8.46
N ASN A 216 -12.87 -6.48 8.86
CA ASN A 216 -12.53 -6.86 10.23
C ASN A 216 -11.02 -6.80 10.54
N VAL A 217 -10.15 -6.74 9.53
CA VAL A 217 -8.69 -6.68 9.73
C VAL A 217 -8.23 -5.27 10.07
N PHE A 218 -8.56 -4.31 9.21
CA PHE A 218 -8.03 -2.93 9.30
C PHE A 218 -9.09 -1.91 9.77
N GLY A 219 -10.38 -2.27 9.75
CA GLY A 219 -11.47 -1.39 10.13
C GLY A 219 -11.96 -0.53 8.97
N MET A 220 -12.51 0.63 9.33
CA MET A 220 -13.00 1.68 8.44
C MET A 220 -12.09 2.89 8.56
#